data_773fa2d37bd193a7e57fee54dd0494a8
#
_entry.id   773fa2d37bd193a7e57fee54dd0494a8
#
_cell.length_a   1.000
_cell.length_b   1.000
_cell.length_c   1.000
_cell.angle_alpha   90.00
_cell.angle_beta   90.00
_cell.angle_gamma   90.00
#
_symmetry.space_group_name_H-M   'P 1'
#
loop_
_entity.id
_entity.type
_entity.pdbx_description
1 polymer ?
#
loop_
_entity_poly.entity_id
_entity_poly.type
_entity_poly.pdbx_seq_one_letter_code
_entity_poly.pdbx_strand_id
1 'polypeptide(L)'
;MRKIESQPFTRGQALPGILKSRIAILDGAMGTMIQRFKLTEAQYRGDGGPNNMYARFQDFPRDIKGNNELLSLTRPDIIRDIHEGYLAAGADLIETNTFGATTIAQADYDMADLADDMNRASAAIARAACDKYATPDKPRFAVGALGPTPKTASISPDVNDPGARNIHFEELRVAYLAQVRALVEGGVDVLLLETIFDTLNAKAALFAIDEYFEESGERLPLIISGTVTDASGRILSGQTVTAFWHSVRHAKPLAVGLNCALGAALMRPYIQELAKVAADTFISCYPNAGLPNPMSDTGFDETPDVTSRLLHEFAAEGLVNIVGGCCGTTPQHIQAIGDAVTPLRPRGVHSAAFPQAA
;
A
#
# COMPACT_ATOMS: atom_id res chain seq x y z
N MET A 1 14.15 -18.43 -11.21
CA MET A 1 12.81 -18.61 -10.60
C MET A 1 12.79 -19.64 -9.46
N ARG A 2 12.98 -20.97 -9.65
CA ARG A 2 12.79 -21.96 -8.56
C ARG A 2 13.71 -21.81 -7.33
N LYS A 3 14.89 -21.21 -7.43
CA LYS A 3 15.83 -21.07 -6.29
C LYS A 3 15.46 -19.94 -5.34
N ILE A 4 14.87 -18.86 -5.83
CA ILE A 4 14.52 -17.68 -5.01
C ILE A 4 13.26 -17.95 -4.18
N GLU A 5 12.30 -18.69 -4.75
CA GLU A 5 11.04 -19.05 -4.07
C GLU A 5 11.21 -19.90 -2.79
N SER A 6 12.34 -20.61 -2.67
CA SER A 6 12.66 -21.44 -1.49
C SER A 6 13.54 -20.73 -0.46
N GLN A 7 13.98 -19.49 -0.74
CA GLN A 7 14.83 -18.75 0.20
C GLN A 7 13.99 -18.09 1.29
N PRO A 8 14.48 -18.03 2.53
CA PRO A 8 13.83 -17.26 3.59
C PRO A 8 13.82 -15.77 3.22
N PHE A 9 12.89 -15.03 3.80
CA PHE A 9 12.89 -13.58 3.65
C PHE A 9 14.16 -12.97 4.27
N THR A 10 14.76 -12.01 3.59
CA THR A 10 15.95 -11.26 4.08
C THR A 10 15.57 -10.17 5.07
N ARG A 11 14.34 -9.63 4.92
CA ARG A 11 13.71 -8.64 5.81
C ARG A 11 12.28 -9.07 6.14
N GLY A 12 11.66 -8.45 7.14
CA GLY A 12 10.28 -8.77 7.52
C GLY A 12 10.07 -10.22 7.99
N GLN A 13 11.12 -10.90 8.41
CA GLN A 13 11.15 -12.35 8.71
C GLN A 13 10.15 -12.77 9.78
N ALA A 14 9.85 -11.90 10.75
CA ALA A 14 8.91 -12.19 11.83
C ALA A 14 7.43 -12.14 11.36
N LEU A 15 7.13 -11.45 10.26
CA LEU A 15 5.75 -11.19 9.83
C LEU A 15 4.93 -12.46 9.59
N PRO A 16 5.42 -13.51 8.91
CA PRO A 16 4.65 -14.75 8.73
C PRO A 16 4.26 -15.43 10.05
N GLY A 17 5.14 -15.39 11.06
CA GLY A 17 4.85 -15.91 12.40
C GLY A 17 3.77 -15.10 13.12
N ILE A 18 3.84 -13.77 13.01
CA ILE A 18 2.86 -12.85 13.57
C ILE A 18 1.48 -13.11 12.96
N LEU A 19 1.37 -13.21 11.65
CA LEU A 19 0.10 -13.43 10.94
C LEU A 19 -0.56 -14.77 11.25
N LYS A 20 0.19 -15.74 11.74
CA LYS A 20 -0.32 -17.04 12.25
C LYS A 20 -0.82 -16.93 13.70
N SER A 21 -0.27 -16.03 14.49
CA SER A 21 -0.56 -15.91 15.93
C SER A 21 -1.60 -14.87 16.28
N ARG A 22 -1.65 -13.77 15.54
CA ARG A 22 -2.59 -12.66 15.73
C ARG A 22 -2.88 -11.92 14.43
N ILE A 23 -3.94 -11.13 14.43
CA ILE A 23 -4.23 -10.20 13.34
C ILE A 23 -3.23 -9.04 13.44
N ALA A 24 -2.60 -8.69 12.33
CA ALA A 24 -1.73 -7.53 12.24
C ALA A 24 -2.53 -6.28 11.81
N ILE A 25 -2.11 -5.13 12.30
CA ILE A 25 -2.75 -3.84 12.05
C ILE A 25 -1.90 -3.06 11.05
N LEU A 26 -2.46 -2.81 9.88
CA LEU A 26 -1.92 -1.87 8.89
C LEU A 26 -2.38 -0.46 9.27
N ASP A 27 -1.66 0.55 8.86
CA ASP A 27 -2.01 1.94 9.10
C ASP A 27 -3.23 2.40 8.28
N GLY A 28 -3.42 3.71 8.19
CA GLY A 28 -4.52 4.36 7.50
C GLY A 28 -4.03 5.35 6.45
N ALA A 29 -4.95 6.15 5.95
CA ALA A 29 -4.77 7.00 4.79
C ALA A 29 -3.73 8.12 5.00
N MET A 30 -2.57 8.01 4.37
CA MET A 30 -1.56 9.06 4.29
C MET A 30 -2.16 10.33 3.65
N GLY A 31 -2.83 10.23 2.51
CA GLY A 31 -3.41 11.36 1.79
C GLY A 31 -4.46 12.11 2.61
N THR A 32 -5.34 11.41 3.34
CA THR A 32 -6.32 12.03 4.25
C THR A 32 -5.63 12.82 5.35
N MET A 33 -4.56 12.30 5.92
CA MET A 33 -3.81 12.99 6.97
C MET A 33 -3.07 14.22 6.43
N ILE A 34 -2.46 14.13 5.23
CA ILE A 34 -1.84 15.28 4.57
C ILE A 34 -2.86 16.40 4.31
N GLN A 35 -4.06 16.05 3.83
CA GLN A 35 -5.12 17.04 3.57
C GLN A 35 -5.51 17.86 4.81
N ARG A 36 -5.43 17.27 6.02
CA ARG A 36 -5.74 17.97 7.27
C ARG A 36 -4.78 19.12 7.59
N PHE A 37 -3.56 19.09 7.05
CA PHE A 37 -2.61 20.21 7.20
C PHE A 37 -2.97 21.42 6.32
N LYS A 38 -3.86 21.23 5.32
CA LYS A 38 -4.31 22.30 4.38
C LYS A 38 -3.15 23.08 3.78
N LEU A 39 -2.11 22.37 3.36
CA LEU A 39 -0.87 22.96 2.87
C LEU A 39 -1.11 23.84 1.65
N THR A 40 -0.45 25.01 1.63
CA THR A 40 -0.41 25.93 0.48
C THR A 40 0.63 25.46 -0.54
N GLU A 41 0.60 26.02 -1.75
CA GLU A 41 1.62 25.78 -2.78
C GLU A 41 3.04 26.05 -2.24
N ALA A 42 3.25 27.16 -1.55
CA ALA A 42 4.55 27.48 -0.95
C ALA A 42 5.01 26.44 0.07
N GLN A 43 4.09 25.87 0.84
CA GLN A 43 4.42 24.81 1.81
C GLN A 43 4.77 23.48 1.14
N TYR A 44 4.17 23.16 -0.03
CA TYR A 44 4.60 22.01 -0.84
C TYR A 44 6.01 22.20 -1.39
N ARG A 45 6.38 23.42 -1.74
CA ARG A 45 7.74 23.77 -2.20
C ARG A 45 8.79 23.67 -1.10
N GLY A 46 8.35 23.66 0.16
CA GLY A 46 9.22 23.74 1.32
C GLY A 46 9.71 25.16 1.57
N ASP A 47 10.09 25.47 2.78
CA ASP A 47 10.54 26.78 3.24
C ASP A 47 12.07 26.91 3.31
N GLY A 48 12.75 26.07 2.53
CA GLY A 48 14.22 26.06 2.46
C GLY A 48 14.89 25.17 3.51
N GLY A 49 14.24 24.84 4.61
CA GLY A 49 14.75 23.93 5.67
C GLY A 49 16.21 24.16 6.12
N PRO A 50 16.68 23.47 7.13
CA PRO A 50 18.08 23.54 7.53
C PRO A 50 18.96 23.01 6.38
N ASN A 51 19.89 23.78 5.92
CA ASN A 51 20.80 23.50 4.80
C ASN A 51 20.28 23.82 3.40
N ASN A 52 19.14 24.50 3.26
CA ASN A 52 18.59 24.94 1.95
C ASN A 52 18.43 23.79 0.92
N MET A 53 18.29 22.55 1.40
CA MET A 53 18.22 21.36 0.56
C MET A 53 16.97 21.33 -0.31
N TYR A 54 15.93 22.11 0.09
CA TYR A 54 14.64 22.20 -0.60
C TYR A 54 14.51 23.47 -1.43
N ALA A 55 15.53 24.35 -1.46
CA ALA A 55 15.51 25.58 -2.25
C ALA A 55 15.26 25.32 -3.74
N ARG A 56 15.64 24.16 -4.24
CA ARG A 56 15.43 23.78 -5.64
C ARG A 56 13.97 23.79 -6.09
N PHE A 57 13.02 23.70 -5.16
CA PHE A 57 11.59 23.71 -5.48
C PHE A 57 10.95 25.10 -5.39
N GLN A 58 11.63 26.11 -4.81
CA GLN A 58 11.10 27.45 -4.63
C GLN A 58 10.72 28.08 -5.98
N ASP A 59 11.58 27.95 -6.97
CA ASP A 59 11.42 28.53 -8.31
C ASP A 59 10.98 27.48 -9.35
N PHE A 60 10.39 26.37 -8.91
CA PHE A 60 9.92 25.34 -9.85
C PHE A 60 8.82 25.91 -10.75
N PRO A 61 8.87 25.70 -12.10
CA PRO A 61 8.07 26.47 -13.06
C PRO A 61 6.58 26.10 -13.08
N ARG A 62 6.17 25.03 -12.37
CA ARG A 62 4.78 24.55 -12.31
C ARG A 62 4.27 24.52 -10.89
N ASP A 63 2.94 24.50 -10.73
CA ASP A 63 2.31 24.19 -9.46
C ASP A 63 2.55 22.73 -9.09
N ILE A 64 2.96 22.52 -7.84
CA ILE A 64 3.32 21.20 -7.30
C ILE A 64 2.42 20.76 -6.14
N LYS A 65 1.49 21.63 -5.75
CA LYS A 65 0.46 21.31 -4.76
C LYS A 65 -0.36 20.12 -5.24
N GLY A 66 -0.47 19.10 -4.38
CA GLY A 66 -1.13 17.82 -4.71
C GLY A 66 -0.15 16.70 -5.00
N ASN A 67 1.14 16.99 -5.28
CA ASN A 67 2.17 15.98 -5.31
C ASN A 67 2.56 15.60 -3.88
N ASN A 68 1.79 14.70 -3.28
CA ASN A 68 1.99 14.29 -1.89
C ASN A 68 3.32 13.56 -1.67
N GLU A 69 3.80 12.83 -2.65
CA GLU A 69 5.05 12.06 -2.60
C GLU A 69 6.26 12.99 -2.44
N LEU A 70 6.20 14.17 -3.05
CA LEU A 70 7.23 15.20 -2.93
C LEU A 70 7.44 15.67 -1.47
N LEU A 71 6.40 15.60 -0.62
CA LEU A 71 6.51 15.99 0.78
C LEU A 71 7.51 15.16 1.56
N SER A 72 7.84 13.96 1.11
CA SER A 72 8.94 13.17 1.69
C SER A 72 10.31 13.85 1.55
N LEU A 73 10.46 14.76 0.57
CA LEU A 73 11.65 15.58 0.34
C LEU A 73 11.51 16.98 0.95
N THR A 74 10.36 17.63 0.77
CA THR A 74 10.17 19.04 1.13
C THR A 74 9.65 19.24 2.56
N ARG A 75 8.86 18.30 3.08
CA ARG A 75 8.25 18.32 4.41
C ARG A 75 8.31 16.95 5.10
N PRO A 76 9.51 16.39 5.25
CA PRO A 76 9.69 15.08 5.91
C PRO A 76 9.19 15.07 7.35
N ASP A 77 9.10 16.24 8.00
CA ASP A 77 8.51 16.44 9.32
C ASP A 77 7.04 15.98 9.34
N ILE A 78 6.25 16.40 8.37
CA ILE A 78 4.82 16.06 8.27
C ILE A 78 4.64 14.56 8.05
N ILE A 79 5.39 13.98 7.12
CA ILE A 79 5.30 12.56 6.80
C ILE A 79 5.68 11.70 8.02
N ARG A 80 6.78 12.06 8.71
CA ARG A 80 7.17 11.41 9.96
C ARG A 80 6.07 11.48 11.02
N ASP A 81 5.50 12.67 11.26
CA ASP A 81 4.49 12.89 12.30
C ASP A 81 3.21 12.07 12.01
N ILE A 82 2.85 11.91 10.74
CA ILE A 82 1.74 11.03 10.34
C ILE A 82 2.06 9.56 10.64
N HIS A 83 3.24 9.06 10.25
CA HIS A 83 3.67 7.70 10.56
C HIS A 83 3.69 7.43 12.07
N GLU A 84 4.26 8.35 12.84
CA GLU A 84 4.31 8.24 14.30
C GLU A 84 2.90 8.23 14.91
N GLY A 85 1.97 9.01 14.36
CA GLY A 85 0.57 9.00 14.77
C GLY A 85 -0.10 7.64 14.58
N TYR A 86 0.13 6.96 13.46
CA TYR A 86 -0.39 5.62 13.23
C TYR A 86 0.30 4.55 14.08
N LEU A 87 1.61 4.65 14.28
CA LEU A 87 2.36 3.74 15.15
C LEU A 87 1.90 3.87 16.62
N ALA A 88 1.67 5.09 17.09
CA ALA A 88 1.13 5.36 18.43
C ALA A 88 -0.30 4.81 18.58
N ALA A 89 -1.11 4.85 17.51
CA ALA A 89 -2.44 4.24 17.46
C ALA A 89 -2.42 2.70 17.40
N GLY A 90 -1.24 2.08 17.30
CA GLY A 90 -1.07 0.64 17.38
C GLY A 90 -0.78 -0.08 16.06
N ALA A 91 -0.60 0.61 14.94
CA ALA A 91 -0.26 -0.02 13.67
C ALA A 91 1.03 -0.85 13.78
N ASP A 92 1.02 -2.07 13.24
CA ASP A 92 2.20 -2.95 13.12
C ASP A 92 2.95 -2.69 11.82
N LEU A 93 2.23 -2.35 10.76
CA LEU A 93 2.71 -2.05 9.42
C LEU A 93 2.35 -0.62 9.07
N ILE A 94 3.30 0.16 8.55
CA ILE A 94 3.05 1.50 8.02
C ILE A 94 3.52 1.59 6.57
N GLU A 95 2.66 2.12 5.71
CA GLU A 95 2.92 2.29 4.29
C GLU A 95 3.75 3.53 4.03
N THR A 96 4.75 3.44 3.15
CA THR A 96 5.52 4.59 2.69
C THR A 96 4.65 5.57 1.92
N ASN A 97 5.01 6.86 1.93
CA ASN A 97 4.33 7.89 1.14
C ASN A 97 4.80 7.85 -0.33
N THR A 98 4.54 6.73 -1.02
CA THR A 98 5.08 6.44 -2.36
C THR A 98 4.05 5.89 -3.36
N PHE A 99 2.76 6.05 -3.05
CA PHE A 99 1.67 5.53 -3.89
C PHE A 99 1.79 5.94 -5.36
N GLY A 100 2.09 7.21 -5.63
CA GLY A 100 2.31 7.77 -6.96
C GLY A 100 3.78 8.08 -7.28
N ALA A 101 4.76 7.45 -6.62
CA ALA A 101 6.18 7.75 -6.79
C ALA A 101 6.86 6.95 -7.92
N THR A 102 6.15 6.64 -8.99
CA THR A 102 6.75 6.11 -10.22
C THR A 102 7.21 7.23 -11.14
N THR A 103 8.20 6.98 -11.99
CA THR A 103 8.61 7.92 -13.04
C THR A 103 7.43 8.32 -13.95
N ILE A 104 6.49 7.38 -14.17
CA ILE A 104 5.29 7.59 -15.01
C ILE A 104 4.33 8.58 -14.35
N ALA A 105 4.05 8.42 -13.06
CA ALA A 105 3.15 9.33 -12.35
C ALA A 105 3.78 10.69 -12.07
N GLN A 106 5.07 10.72 -11.73
CA GLN A 106 5.80 11.95 -11.46
C GLN A 106 6.08 12.79 -12.72
N ALA A 107 5.98 12.18 -13.92
CA ALA A 107 6.02 12.92 -15.18
C ALA A 107 4.89 13.94 -15.33
N ASP A 108 3.74 13.73 -14.66
CA ASP A 108 2.62 14.69 -14.64
C ASP A 108 2.98 16.01 -13.96
N TYR A 109 4.02 16.00 -13.11
CA TYR A 109 4.59 17.17 -12.42
C TYR A 109 5.94 17.62 -12.99
N ASP A 110 6.41 17.03 -14.11
CA ASP A 110 7.78 17.21 -14.64
C ASP A 110 8.88 16.83 -13.60
N MET A 111 8.62 15.81 -12.79
CA MET A 111 9.48 15.35 -11.69
C MET A 111 9.86 13.87 -11.79
N ALA A 112 9.80 13.29 -12.98
CA ALA A 112 10.12 11.87 -13.17
C ALA A 112 11.54 11.50 -12.69
N ASP A 113 12.50 12.42 -12.81
CA ASP A 113 13.88 12.28 -12.36
C ASP A 113 14.04 12.27 -10.82
N LEU A 114 13.02 12.67 -10.08
CA LEU A 114 13.01 12.71 -8.62
C LEU A 114 12.29 11.48 -8.00
N ALA A 115 11.72 10.61 -8.81
CA ALA A 115 10.96 9.47 -8.32
C ALA A 115 11.79 8.58 -7.37
N ASP A 116 13.03 8.28 -7.72
CA ASP A 116 13.93 7.46 -6.88
C ASP A 116 14.24 8.14 -5.53
N ASP A 117 14.49 9.46 -5.53
CA ASP A 117 14.74 10.22 -4.31
C ASP A 117 13.49 10.24 -3.40
N MET A 118 12.29 10.41 -3.98
CA MET A 118 11.04 10.37 -3.22
C MET A 118 10.82 8.99 -2.56
N ASN A 119 11.02 7.91 -3.30
CA ASN A 119 10.89 6.55 -2.78
C ASN A 119 11.90 6.27 -1.66
N ARG A 120 13.17 6.59 -1.89
CA ARG A 120 14.25 6.36 -0.91
C ARG A 120 14.02 7.17 0.37
N ALA A 121 13.68 8.45 0.24
CA ALA A 121 13.42 9.32 1.38
C ALA A 121 12.19 8.86 2.18
N SER A 122 11.10 8.54 1.50
CA SER A 122 9.88 8.06 2.15
C SER A 122 10.10 6.76 2.91
N ALA A 123 10.80 5.80 2.29
CA ALA A 123 11.16 4.54 2.94
C ALA A 123 12.03 4.75 4.19
N ALA A 124 13.03 5.64 4.11
CA ALA A 124 13.88 5.98 5.24
C ALA A 124 13.10 6.62 6.40
N ILE A 125 12.13 7.51 6.10
CA ILE A 125 11.28 8.12 7.12
C ILE A 125 10.41 7.06 7.81
N ALA A 126 9.76 6.19 7.04
CA ALA A 126 8.94 5.12 7.57
C ALA A 126 9.77 4.15 8.42
N ARG A 127 10.95 3.74 7.95
CA ARG A 127 11.86 2.86 8.69
C ARG A 127 12.29 3.47 10.03
N ALA A 128 12.71 4.73 10.02
CA ALA A 128 13.10 5.44 11.24
C ALA A 128 11.94 5.54 12.25
N ALA A 129 10.72 5.81 11.77
CA ALA A 129 9.53 5.82 12.63
C ALA A 129 9.27 4.43 13.23
N CYS A 130 9.34 3.36 12.43
CA CYS A 130 9.21 1.99 12.90
C CYS A 130 10.25 1.64 13.96
N ASP A 131 11.52 1.99 13.76
CA ASP A 131 12.60 1.73 14.72
C ASP A 131 12.36 2.40 16.06
N LYS A 132 11.82 3.62 16.04
CA LYS A 132 11.48 4.37 17.26
C LYS A 132 10.36 3.71 18.09
N TYR A 133 9.38 3.08 17.42
CA TYR A 133 8.20 2.51 18.07
C TYR A 133 8.26 0.99 18.25
N ALA A 134 9.24 0.31 17.63
CA ALA A 134 9.37 -1.14 17.75
C ALA A 134 9.82 -1.55 19.16
N THR A 135 9.25 -2.66 19.64
CA THR A 135 9.70 -3.35 20.84
C THR A 135 9.92 -4.84 20.52
N PRO A 136 10.66 -5.60 21.36
CA PRO A 136 10.82 -7.03 21.14
C PRO A 136 9.49 -7.79 20.99
N ASP A 137 8.47 -7.38 21.75
CA ASP A 137 7.14 -8.02 21.75
C ASP A 137 6.21 -7.47 20.64
N LYS A 138 6.53 -6.30 20.13
CA LYS A 138 5.73 -5.64 19.08
C LYS A 138 6.65 -5.00 18.02
N PRO A 139 7.23 -5.80 17.12
CA PRO A 139 8.00 -5.28 15.99
C PRO A 139 7.10 -4.45 15.06
N ARG A 140 7.70 -3.47 14.38
CA ARG A 140 7.03 -2.60 13.41
C ARG A 140 7.69 -2.75 12.06
N PHE A 141 6.90 -2.69 10.99
CA PHE A 141 7.37 -2.94 9.63
C PHE A 141 7.11 -1.73 8.73
N ALA A 142 8.14 -1.28 8.06
CA ALA A 142 8.02 -0.32 6.98
C ALA A 142 7.62 -1.04 5.69
N VAL A 143 6.50 -0.65 5.11
CA VAL A 143 5.88 -1.28 3.94
C VAL A 143 6.07 -0.37 2.73
N GLY A 144 6.83 -0.82 1.74
CA GLY A 144 7.00 -0.09 0.48
C GLY A 144 5.75 -0.18 -0.38
N ALA A 145 5.00 0.91 -0.44
CA ALA A 145 3.77 1.00 -1.21
C ALA A 145 4.05 1.25 -2.69
N LEU A 146 3.53 0.37 -3.56
CA LEU A 146 3.56 0.48 -5.01
C LEU A 146 2.11 0.62 -5.49
N GLY A 147 1.69 1.84 -5.78
CA GLY A 147 0.34 2.12 -6.30
C GLY A 147 0.22 1.92 -7.81
N PRO A 148 -0.99 2.10 -8.36
CA PRO A 148 -1.20 2.06 -9.79
C PRO A 148 -0.61 3.29 -10.48
N THR A 149 -0.34 3.16 -11.78
CA THR A 149 0.04 4.31 -12.62
C THR A 149 -1.19 4.99 -13.21
N PRO A 150 -1.11 6.29 -13.59
CA PRO A 150 -2.21 6.99 -14.26
C PRO A 150 -2.51 6.45 -15.66
N LYS A 151 -1.60 5.62 -16.22
CA LYS A 151 -1.77 4.96 -17.52
C LYS A 151 -2.01 3.46 -17.33
N THR A 152 -2.87 2.88 -18.16
CA THR A 152 -3.24 1.46 -18.11
C THR A 152 -2.85 0.74 -19.40
N ALA A 153 -2.31 -0.48 -19.25
CA ALA A 153 -1.90 -1.29 -20.39
C ALA A 153 -3.03 -2.16 -20.97
N SER A 154 -4.12 -2.35 -20.23
CA SER A 154 -5.27 -3.17 -20.67
C SER A 154 -6.38 -2.36 -21.31
N ILE A 155 -6.51 -1.08 -20.98
CA ILE A 155 -7.65 -0.25 -21.37
C ILE A 155 -7.22 0.72 -22.45
N SER A 156 -8.02 0.81 -23.54
CA SER A 156 -7.77 1.81 -24.58
C SER A 156 -8.10 3.21 -24.08
N PRO A 157 -7.23 4.20 -24.28
CA PRO A 157 -7.54 5.61 -24.04
C PRO A 157 -8.43 6.22 -25.12
N ASP A 158 -8.60 5.53 -26.27
CA ASP A 158 -9.43 5.99 -27.38
C ASP A 158 -10.63 5.05 -27.59
N VAL A 159 -11.82 5.61 -27.48
CA VAL A 159 -13.09 4.87 -27.65
C VAL A 159 -13.25 4.33 -29.08
N ASN A 160 -12.64 4.98 -30.07
CA ASN A 160 -12.75 4.61 -31.49
C ASN A 160 -11.64 3.64 -31.93
N ASP A 161 -10.59 3.46 -31.12
CA ASP A 161 -9.52 2.50 -31.37
C ASP A 161 -9.33 1.58 -30.15
N PRO A 162 -10.00 0.42 -30.09
CA PRO A 162 -9.86 -0.53 -28.99
C PRO A 162 -8.43 -1.10 -28.84
N GLY A 163 -7.60 -0.99 -29.89
CA GLY A 163 -6.21 -1.43 -29.90
C GLY A 163 -5.22 -0.40 -29.34
N ALA A 164 -5.62 0.87 -29.25
CA ALA A 164 -4.76 1.93 -28.74
C ALA A 164 -4.31 1.68 -27.28
N ARG A 165 -3.05 1.98 -26.98
CA ARG A 165 -2.49 1.95 -25.63
C ARG A 165 -1.61 3.19 -25.41
N ASN A 166 -1.71 3.77 -24.23
CA ASN A 166 -0.88 4.91 -23.84
C ASN A 166 0.33 4.51 -23.00
N ILE A 167 0.48 3.21 -22.71
CA ILE A 167 1.65 2.63 -22.06
C ILE A 167 1.73 1.13 -22.40
N HIS A 168 2.95 0.60 -22.43
CA HIS A 168 3.23 -0.81 -22.65
C HIS A 168 3.87 -1.48 -21.43
N PHE A 169 3.84 -2.82 -21.41
CA PHE A 169 4.34 -3.64 -20.32
C PHE A 169 5.78 -3.28 -19.91
N GLU A 170 6.65 -3.09 -20.87
CA GLU A 170 8.07 -2.83 -20.63
C GLU A 170 8.32 -1.47 -19.96
N GLU A 171 7.57 -0.44 -20.34
CA GLU A 171 7.66 0.88 -19.70
C GLU A 171 7.21 0.81 -18.24
N LEU A 172 6.13 0.06 -17.97
CA LEU A 172 5.66 -0.20 -16.61
C LEU A 172 6.67 -0.99 -15.80
N ARG A 173 7.25 -2.05 -16.39
CA ARG A 173 8.27 -2.88 -15.73
C ARG A 173 9.47 -2.03 -15.29
N VAL A 174 10.01 -1.21 -16.19
CA VAL A 174 11.16 -0.34 -15.89
C VAL A 174 10.83 0.64 -14.76
N ALA A 175 9.66 1.28 -14.81
CA ALA A 175 9.26 2.24 -13.78
C ALA A 175 9.07 1.58 -12.40
N TYR A 176 8.43 0.41 -12.34
CA TYR A 176 8.26 -0.33 -11.08
C TYR A 176 9.59 -0.91 -10.57
N LEU A 177 10.49 -1.35 -11.45
CA LEU A 177 11.82 -1.84 -11.04
C LEU A 177 12.62 -0.73 -10.35
N ALA A 178 12.63 0.49 -10.90
CA ALA A 178 13.27 1.64 -10.28
C ALA A 178 12.66 1.95 -8.92
N GLN A 179 11.32 1.95 -8.81
CA GLN A 179 10.61 2.17 -7.56
C GLN A 179 10.98 1.12 -6.50
N VAL A 180 10.96 -0.17 -6.85
CA VAL A 180 11.32 -1.28 -5.94
C VAL A 180 12.75 -1.11 -5.42
N ARG A 181 13.72 -0.82 -6.30
CA ARG A 181 15.12 -0.58 -5.91
C ARG A 181 15.23 0.53 -4.88
N ALA A 182 14.66 1.69 -5.17
CA ALA A 182 14.71 2.85 -4.30
C ALA A 182 14.02 2.60 -2.93
N LEU A 183 12.88 1.90 -2.91
CA LEU A 183 12.21 1.52 -1.67
C LEU A 183 13.05 0.57 -0.81
N VAL A 184 13.66 -0.45 -1.41
CA VAL A 184 14.49 -1.41 -0.67
C VAL A 184 15.78 -0.77 -0.19
N GLU A 185 16.43 0.07 -1.00
CA GLU A 185 17.57 0.91 -0.59
C GLU A 185 17.22 1.82 0.58
N GLY A 186 16.00 2.38 0.61
CA GLY A 186 15.49 3.21 1.69
C GLY A 186 15.15 2.46 2.97
N GLY A 187 15.11 1.13 2.95
CA GLY A 187 15.04 0.29 4.14
C GLY A 187 13.67 -0.32 4.46
N VAL A 188 12.78 -0.48 3.49
CA VAL A 188 11.50 -1.17 3.70
C VAL A 188 11.69 -2.66 4.04
N ASP A 189 10.76 -3.22 4.82
CA ASP A 189 10.75 -4.64 5.24
C ASP A 189 9.83 -5.50 4.37
N VAL A 190 8.81 -4.89 3.77
CA VAL A 190 7.71 -5.53 3.05
C VAL A 190 7.44 -4.72 1.79
N LEU A 191 7.07 -5.37 0.69
CA LEU A 191 6.53 -4.71 -0.49
C LEU A 191 5.00 -4.89 -0.54
N LEU A 192 4.29 -3.84 -0.89
CA LEU A 192 2.84 -3.84 -1.04
C LEU A 192 2.48 -3.29 -2.43
N LEU A 193 2.01 -4.16 -3.31
CA LEU A 193 1.42 -3.75 -4.58
C LEU A 193 -0.09 -3.58 -4.36
N GLU A 194 -0.56 -2.34 -4.36
CA GLU A 194 -1.90 -2.01 -3.88
C GLU A 194 -2.80 -1.31 -4.91
N THR A 195 -4.09 -1.26 -4.57
CA THR A 195 -5.13 -0.55 -5.34
C THR A 195 -5.14 -0.99 -6.81
N ILE A 196 -4.91 -2.27 -7.03
CA ILE A 196 -4.83 -2.82 -8.38
C ILE A 196 -6.21 -2.81 -9.02
N PHE A 197 -6.34 -2.08 -10.11
CA PHE A 197 -7.53 -2.05 -10.96
C PHE A 197 -7.26 -2.53 -12.40
N ASP A 198 -5.99 -2.76 -12.76
CA ASP A 198 -5.55 -3.35 -14.04
C ASP A 198 -4.55 -4.49 -13.76
N THR A 199 -4.94 -5.73 -14.12
CA THR A 199 -4.09 -6.90 -13.86
C THR A 199 -2.86 -6.97 -14.75
N LEU A 200 -2.84 -6.32 -15.91
CA LEU A 200 -1.64 -6.28 -16.76
C LEU A 200 -0.59 -5.33 -16.17
N ASN A 201 -1.01 -4.16 -15.65
CA ASN A 201 -0.14 -3.28 -14.87
C ASN A 201 0.44 -4.01 -13.67
N ALA A 202 -0.42 -4.74 -12.91
CA ALA A 202 0.03 -5.55 -11.78
C ALA A 202 1.07 -6.60 -12.18
N LYS A 203 0.89 -7.28 -13.31
CA LYS A 203 1.87 -8.28 -13.80
C LYS A 203 3.22 -7.65 -14.16
N ALA A 204 3.21 -6.43 -14.69
CA ALA A 204 4.47 -5.70 -14.96
C ALA A 204 5.20 -5.36 -13.65
N ALA A 205 4.46 -4.91 -12.62
CA ALA A 205 5.02 -4.66 -11.29
C ALA A 205 5.54 -5.95 -10.62
N LEU A 206 4.78 -7.04 -10.69
CA LEU A 206 5.19 -8.34 -10.14
C LEU A 206 6.43 -8.91 -10.85
N PHE A 207 6.54 -8.72 -12.16
CA PHE A 207 7.73 -9.09 -12.92
C PHE A 207 8.95 -8.27 -12.46
N ALA A 208 8.79 -6.96 -12.27
CA ALA A 208 9.84 -6.08 -11.78
C ALA A 208 10.30 -6.44 -10.36
N ILE A 209 9.39 -6.84 -9.47
CA ILE A 209 9.72 -7.31 -8.12
C ILE A 209 10.52 -8.62 -8.18
N ASP A 210 10.10 -9.58 -9.00
CA ASP A 210 10.79 -10.87 -9.17
C ASP A 210 12.19 -10.67 -9.76
N GLU A 211 12.32 -9.80 -10.78
CA GLU A 211 13.59 -9.38 -11.37
C GLU A 211 14.53 -8.79 -10.32
N TYR A 212 14.04 -7.87 -9.49
CA TYR A 212 14.83 -7.29 -8.40
C TYR A 212 15.31 -8.36 -7.41
N PHE A 213 14.44 -9.29 -7.01
CA PHE A 213 14.80 -10.39 -6.11
C PHE A 213 15.86 -11.31 -6.71
N GLU A 214 15.78 -11.59 -8.03
CA GLU A 214 16.78 -12.39 -8.74
C GLU A 214 18.13 -11.67 -8.83
N GLU A 215 18.15 -10.38 -9.14
CA GLU A 215 19.36 -9.58 -9.28
C GLU A 215 20.08 -9.32 -7.97
N SER A 216 19.34 -8.98 -6.91
CA SER A 216 19.91 -8.58 -5.62
C SER A 216 20.18 -9.75 -4.68
N GLY A 217 19.49 -10.87 -4.86
CA GLY A 217 19.44 -11.97 -3.88
C GLY A 217 18.65 -11.64 -2.61
N GLU A 218 18.07 -10.46 -2.51
CA GLU A 218 17.15 -10.09 -1.44
C GLU A 218 15.75 -10.65 -1.72
N ARG A 219 15.02 -10.99 -0.66
CA ARG A 219 13.62 -11.41 -0.77
C ARG A 219 12.81 -10.82 0.38
N LEU A 220 11.84 -10.00 0.05
CA LEU A 220 10.94 -9.38 1.00
C LEU A 220 9.56 -10.06 0.94
N PRO A 221 8.80 -10.09 2.04
CA PRO A 221 7.38 -10.43 1.99
C PRO A 221 6.66 -9.50 1.01
N LEU A 222 5.78 -10.09 0.19
CA LEU A 222 4.96 -9.36 -0.77
C LEU A 222 3.49 -9.45 -0.36
N ILE A 223 2.82 -8.31 -0.29
CA ILE A 223 1.37 -8.19 -0.14
C ILE A 223 0.82 -7.65 -1.46
N ILE A 224 -0.29 -8.23 -1.93
CA ILE A 224 -0.97 -7.80 -3.16
C ILE A 224 -2.41 -7.42 -2.82
N SER A 225 -2.85 -6.22 -3.20
CA SER A 225 -4.19 -5.74 -2.90
C SER A 225 -4.89 -5.18 -4.13
N GLY A 226 -6.06 -5.74 -4.46
CA GLY A 226 -6.91 -5.27 -5.54
C GLY A 226 -7.95 -4.25 -5.07
N THR A 227 -8.54 -3.53 -6.00
CA THR A 227 -9.65 -2.63 -5.73
C THR A 227 -10.85 -2.96 -6.60
N VAL A 228 -11.99 -3.23 -5.96
CA VAL A 228 -13.26 -3.45 -6.65
C VAL A 228 -13.90 -2.09 -6.92
N THR A 229 -14.04 -1.75 -8.18
CA THR A 229 -14.39 -0.38 -8.59
C THR A 229 -15.88 -0.12 -8.71
N ASP A 230 -16.70 -1.18 -8.74
CA ASP A 230 -18.14 -1.04 -8.90
C ASP A 230 -18.96 -2.15 -8.22
N ALA A 231 -20.27 -1.98 -8.22
CA ALA A 231 -21.22 -2.93 -7.64
C ALA A 231 -21.30 -4.28 -8.37
N SER A 232 -20.67 -4.44 -9.55
CA SER A 232 -20.59 -5.73 -10.24
C SER A 232 -19.54 -6.67 -9.64
N GLY A 233 -18.73 -6.17 -8.70
CA GLY A 233 -17.68 -6.95 -8.06
C GLY A 233 -16.43 -7.14 -8.94
N ARG A 234 -16.22 -6.23 -9.88
CA ARG A 234 -15.08 -6.29 -10.79
C ARG A 234 -14.10 -5.16 -10.54
N ILE A 235 -12.84 -5.43 -10.81
CA ILE A 235 -11.83 -4.38 -10.97
C ILE A 235 -12.01 -3.73 -12.36
N LEU A 236 -11.40 -2.57 -12.59
CA LEU A 236 -11.63 -1.78 -13.80
C LEU A 236 -11.29 -2.53 -15.10
N SER A 237 -10.26 -3.38 -15.09
CA SER A 237 -9.92 -4.23 -16.25
C SER A 237 -10.82 -5.46 -16.41
N GLY A 238 -11.90 -5.59 -15.62
CA GLY A 238 -13.00 -6.52 -15.81
C GLY A 238 -12.93 -7.82 -15.02
N GLN A 239 -11.85 -8.13 -14.31
CA GLN A 239 -11.72 -9.35 -13.53
C GLN A 239 -12.60 -9.31 -12.27
N THR A 240 -13.30 -10.43 -11.98
CA THR A 240 -13.87 -10.70 -10.67
C THR A 240 -12.76 -10.91 -9.64
N VAL A 241 -13.08 -10.93 -8.35
CA VAL A 241 -12.11 -11.19 -7.28
C VAL A 241 -11.41 -12.54 -7.46
N THR A 242 -12.14 -13.59 -7.83
CA THR A 242 -11.55 -14.90 -8.16
C THR A 242 -10.59 -14.80 -9.35
N ALA A 243 -10.97 -14.12 -10.44
CA ALA A 243 -10.13 -13.95 -11.62
C ALA A 243 -8.89 -13.08 -11.31
N PHE A 244 -9.04 -12.04 -10.49
CA PHE A 244 -7.93 -11.24 -9.97
C PHE A 244 -6.93 -12.13 -9.21
N TRP A 245 -7.38 -12.93 -8.25
CA TRP A 245 -6.51 -13.85 -7.52
C TRP A 245 -5.74 -14.77 -8.46
N HIS A 246 -6.42 -15.41 -9.40
CA HIS A 246 -5.76 -16.30 -10.38
C HIS A 246 -4.77 -15.57 -11.28
N SER A 247 -4.95 -14.27 -11.51
CA SER A 247 -4.03 -13.45 -12.31
C SER A 247 -2.71 -13.14 -11.59
N VAL A 248 -2.72 -13.09 -10.23
CA VAL A 248 -1.57 -12.63 -9.43
C VAL A 248 -0.94 -13.71 -8.54
N ARG A 249 -1.63 -14.85 -8.29
CA ARG A 249 -1.17 -15.91 -7.38
C ARG A 249 0.17 -16.54 -7.74
N HIS A 250 0.58 -16.44 -9.00
CA HIS A 250 1.88 -16.96 -9.45
C HIS A 250 3.07 -16.27 -8.78
N ALA A 251 2.90 -15.02 -8.30
CA ALA A 251 3.92 -14.30 -7.53
C ALA A 251 4.10 -14.84 -6.09
N LYS A 252 3.27 -15.78 -5.65
CA LYS A 252 3.30 -16.40 -4.32
C LYS A 252 3.38 -15.36 -3.19
N PRO A 253 2.44 -14.40 -3.14
CA PRO A 253 2.46 -13.37 -2.11
C PRO A 253 2.28 -13.95 -0.71
N LEU A 254 2.82 -13.25 0.29
CA LEU A 254 2.56 -13.55 1.70
C LEU A 254 1.08 -13.34 2.03
N ALA A 255 0.51 -12.24 1.54
CA ALA A 255 -0.91 -11.94 1.69
C ALA A 255 -1.52 -11.41 0.40
N VAL A 256 -2.80 -11.66 0.22
CA VAL A 256 -3.62 -11.04 -0.82
C VAL A 256 -4.83 -10.38 -0.19
N GLY A 257 -5.31 -9.28 -0.75
CA GLY A 257 -6.41 -8.55 -0.15
C GLY A 257 -7.15 -7.61 -1.08
N LEU A 258 -7.99 -6.80 -0.47
CA LEU A 258 -8.73 -5.73 -1.12
C LEU A 258 -8.62 -4.45 -0.31
N ASN A 259 -8.53 -3.32 -1.00
CA ASN A 259 -8.52 -1.99 -0.40
C ASN A 259 -9.24 -0.97 -1.25
N CYS A 260 -9.53 0.19 -0.66
CA CYS A 260 -10.07 1.37 -1.32
C CYS A 260 -11.42 1.15 -2.03
N ALA A 261 -11.90 2.16 -2.75
CA ALA A 261 -13.17 2.26 -3.47
C ALA A 261 -14.44 2.04 -2.62
N LEU A 262 -14.46 1.02 -1.78
CA LEU A 262 -15.62 0.62 -0.97
C LEU A 262 -15.33 0.79 0.52
N GLY A 263 -16.39 1.05 1.31
CA GLY A 263 -16.39 0.83 2.76
C GLY A 263 -16.48 -0.65 3.10
N ALA A 264 -16.21 -1.00 4.36
CA ALA A 264 -16.16 -2.39 4.83
C ALA A 264 -17.45 -3.18 4.53
N ALA A 265 -18.60 -2.59 4.74
CA ALA A 265 -19.89 -3.26 4.52
C ALA A 265 -20.05 -3.75 3.07
N LEU A 266 -19.70 -2.91 2.09
CA LEU A 266 -19.78 -3.26 0.68
C LEU A 266 -18.65 -4.18 0.22
N MET A 267 -17.50 -4.15 0.89
CA MET A 267 -16.35 -5.01 0.59
C MET A 267 -16.52 -6.44 1.10
N ARG A 268 -17.38 -6.66 2.09
CA ARG A 268 -17.58 -7.95 2.76
C ARG A 268 -17.73 -9.15 1.83
N PRO A 269 -18.67 -9.17 0.85
CA PRO A 269 -18.86 -10.36 0.00
C PRO A 269 -17.60 -10.71 -0.80
N TYR A 270 -16.82 -9.71 -1.18
CA TYR A 270 -15.59 -9.88 -1.95
C TYR A 270 -14.44 -10.43 -1.10
N ILE A 271 -14.33 -10.01 0.16
CA ILE A 271 -13.38 -10.60 1.12
C ILE A 271 -13.76 -12.04 1.44
N GLN A 272 -15.05 -12.36 1.58
CA GLN A 272 -15.51 -13.75 1.76
C GLN A 272 -15.17 -14.62 0.55
N GLU A 273 -15.36 -14.13 -0.68
CA GLU A 273 -14.96 -14.83 -1.91
C GLU A 273 -13.44 -15.04 -1.94
N LEU A 274 -12.66 -13.99 -1.67
CA LEU A 274 -11.20 -14.06 -1.69
C LEU A 274 -10.66 -15.04 -0.64
N ALA A 275 -11.18 -14.99 0.58
CA ALA A 275 -10.79 -15.90 1.66
C ALA A 275 -11.06 -17.37 1.33
N LYS A 276 -12.08 -17.65 0.51
CA LYS A 276 -12.41 -19.00 0.03
C LYS A 276 -11.45 -19.49 -1.05
N VAL A 277 -11.13 -18.63 -2.05
CA VAL A 277 -10.32 -19.04 -3.20
C VAL A 277 -8.82 -18.95 -2.95
N ALA A 278 -8.37 -18.11 -2.01
CA ALA A 278 -6.98 -17.99 -1.57
C ALA A 278 -6.74 -18.69 -0.24
N ALA A 279 -7.14 -19.98 -0.15
CA ALA A 279 -7.11 -20.76 1.10
C ALA A 279 -5.71 -20.97 1.69
N ASP A 280 -4.68 -20.87 0.86
CA ASP A 280 -3.27 -21.10 1.17
C ASP A 280 -2.46 -19.78 1.39
N THR A 281 -3.15 -18.64 1.41
CA THR A 281 -2.51 -17.31 1.48
C THR A 281 -3.19 -16.46 2.56
N PHE A 282 -2.45 -15.62 3.29
CA PHE A 282 -3.03 -14.69 4.26
C PHE A 282 -3.91 -13.66 3.55
N ILE A 283 -4.94 -13.17 4.26
CA ILE A 283 -5.89 -12.19 3.72
C ILE A 283 -5.72 -10.84 4.40
N SER A 284 -5.59 -9.77 3.60
CA SER A 284 -5.61 -8.39 4.05
C SER A 284 -6.88 -7.66 3.63
N CYS A 285 -7.36 -6.74 4.48
CA CYS A 285 -8.52 -5.90 4.20
C CYS A 285 -8.35 -4.52 4.84
N TYR A 286 -8.29 -3.47 4.00
CA TYR A 286 -8.20 -2.08 4.47
C TYR A 286 -9.11 -1.17 3.63
N PRO A 287 -10.40 -1.12 4.02
CA PRO A 287 -11.44 -0.37 3.32
C PRO A 287 -11.33 1.13 3.56
N ASN A 288 -12.06 1.92 2.77
CA ASN A 288 -12.33 3.31 3.08
C ASN A 288 -13.19 3.44 4.35
N ALA A 289 -13.16 4.60 4.99
CA ALA A 289 -14.09 4.95 6.07
C ALA A 289 -15.51 5.23 5.51
N GLY A 290 -16.12 4.21 4.91
CA GLY A 290 -17.39 4.31 4.22
C GLY A 290 -17.28 4.89 2.80
N LEU A 291 -18.29 5.64 2.40
CA LEU A 291 -18.34 6.30 1.09
C LEU A 291 -17.86 7.76 1.17
N PRO A 292 -17.38 8.33 0.06
CA PRO A 292 -17.01 9.74 0.01
C PRO A 292 -18.18 10.65 0.45
N ASN A 293 -17.90 11.54 1.40
CA ASN A 293 -18.85 12.54 1.89
C ASN A 293 -18.15 13.90 2.05
N PRO A 294 -18.33 14.83 1.10
CA PRO A 294 -17.71 16.15 1.16
C PRO A 294 -18.09 17.00 2.37
N MET A 295 -19.15 16.62 3.09
CA MET A 295 -19.63 17.33 4.27
C MET A 295 -18.95 16.87 5.58
N SER A 296 -18.17 15.80 5.53
CA SER A 296 -17.42 15.31 6.71
C SER A 296 -16.03 15.91 6.76
N ASP A 297 -15.45 15.98 7.97
CA ASP A 297 -14.10 16.50 8.19
C ASP A 297 -12.99 15.67 7.51
N THR A 298 -13.25 14.41 7.28
CA THR A 298 -12.31 13.48 6.62
C THR A 298 -12.62 13.26 5.14
N GLY A 299 -13.72 13.84 4.63
CA GLY A 299 -14.23 13.58 3.29
C GLY A 299 -14.97 12.24 3.13
N PHE A 300 -15.23 11.51 4.26
CA PHE A 300 -15.88 10.20 4.30
C PHE A 300 -16.88 10.14 5.46
N ASP A 301 -17.85 9.21 5.41
CA ASP A 301 -19.03 9.20 6.29
C ASP A 301 -18.94 8.26 7.50
N GLU A 302 -18.00 7.31 7.54
CA GLU A 302 -17.88 6.39 8.68
C GLU A 302 -16.96 6.93 9.78
N THR A 303 -17.41 6.73 11.00
CA THR A 303 -16.65 7.01 12.23
C THR A 303 -15.77 5.80 12.61
N PRO A 304 -14.77 5.99 13.52
CA PRO A 304 -13.96 4.90 14.06
C PRO A 304 -14.78 3.73 14.60
N ASP A 305 -15.89 4.00 15.30
CA ASP A 305 -16.77 2.98 15.90
C ASP A 305 -17.46 2.13 14.83
N VAL A 306 -17.89 2.75 13.72
CA VAL A 306 -18.56 2.03 12.64
C VAL A 306 -17.57 1.12 11.91
N THR A 307 -16.45 1.67 11.47
CA THR A 307 -15.42 0.92 10.73
C THR A 307 -14.85 -0.21 11.57
N SER A 308 -14.55 0.04 12.86
CA SER A 308 -13.98 -0.99 13.75
C SER A 308 -14.98 -2.13 14.01
N ARG A 309 -16.27 -1.83 14.20
CA ARG A 309 -17.31 -2.84 14.35
C ARG A 309 -17.43 -3.74 13.13
N LEU A 310 -17.40 -3.16 11.93
CA LEU A 310 -17.47 -3.93 10.68
C LEU A 310 -16.26 -4.84 10.48
N LEU A 311 -15.05 -4.34 10.76
CA LEU A 311 -13.83 -5.15 10.66
C LEU A 311 -13.72 -6.19 11.77
N HIS A 312 -14.28 -5.92 12.97
CA HIS A 312 -14.45 -6.94 14.01
C HIS A 312 -15.28 -8.12 13.52
N GLU A 313 -16.39 -7.87 12.80
CA GLU A 313 -17.21 -8.95 12.24
C GLU A 313 -16.39 -9.81 11.25
N PHE A 314 -15.55 -9.20 10.37
CA PHE A 314 -14.67 -9.97 9.46
C PHE A 314 -13.67 -10.82 10.23
N ALA A 315 -13.09 -10.27 11.28
CA ALA A 315 -12.14 -10.98 12.13
C ALA A 315 -12.81 -12.12 12.92
N ALA A 316 -14.00 -11.89 13.48
CA ALA A 316 -14.77 -12.89 14.21
C ALA A 316 -15.22 -14.07 13.32
N GLU A 317 -15.47 -13.82 12.04
CA GLU A 317 -15.74 -14.86 11.04
C GLU A 317 -14.49 -15.58 10.55
N GLY A 318 -13.30 -15.18 10.99
CA GLY A 318 -12.03 -15.78 10.54
C GLY A 318 -11.71 -15.49 9.08
N LEU A 319 -12.01 -14.29 8.59
CA LEU A 319 -11.80 -13.91 7.18
C LEU A 319 -10.45 -13.26 6.92
N VAL A 320 -9.79 -12.67 7.93
CA VAL A 320 -8.66 -11.75 7.76
C VAL A 320 -7.48 -12.08 8.66
N ASN A 321 -6.27 -11.69 8.22
CA ASN A 321 -5.01 -11.76 8.95
C ASN A 321 -4.38 -10.37 9.12
N ILE A 322 -4.67 -9.44 8.21
CA ILE A 322 -4.21 -8.05 8.25
C ILE A 322 -5.45 -7.17 8.06
N VAL A 323 -5.62 -6.18 8.93
CA VAL A 323 -6.66 -5.18 8.80
C VAL A 323 -6.08 -3.78 8.99
N GLY A 324 -6.67 -2.82 8.33
CA GLY A 324 -6.27 -1.41 8.41
C GLY A 324 -7.33 -0.52 7.78
N GLY A 325 -6.93 0.63 7.32
CA GLY A 325 -7.83 1.57 6.66
C GLY A 325 -7.23 2.21 5.42
N CYS A 326 -8.09 2.62 4.48
CA CYS A 326 -7.73 3.41 3.32
C CYS A 326 -8.35 4.80 3.44
N CYS A 327 -8.80 5.41 2.35
CA CYS A 327 -9.28 6.79 2.33
C CYS A 327 -10.27 7.12 3.46
N GLY A 328 -10.11 8.28 4.07
CA GLY A 328 -10.93 8.77 5.19
C GLY A 328 -10.53 8.24 6.57
N THR A 329 -9.68 7.22 6.66
CA THR A 329 -9.26 6.69 7.97
C THR A 329 -8.15 7.54 8.61
N THR A 330 -8.16 7.57 9.93
CA THR A 330 -7.28 8.39 10.79
C THR A 330 -6.65 7.51 11.86
N PRO A 331 -5.66 7.99 12.63
CA PRO A 331 -5.14 7.25 13.78
C PRO A 331 -6.21 6.73 14.74
N GLN A 332 -7.30 7.49 14.94
CA GLN A 332 -8.42 7.06 15.79
C GLN A 332 -9.15 5.84 15.20
N HIS A 333 -9.31 5.77 13.87
CA HIS A 333 -9.85 4.58 13.21
C HIS A 333 -8.95 3.37 13.44
N ILE A 334 -7.65 3.53 13.25
CA ILE A 334 -6.68 2.44 13.41
C ILE A 334 -6.62 1.95 14.85
N GLN A 335 -6.68 2.85 15.84
CA GLN A 335 -6.75 2.47 17.25
C GLN A 335 -8.03 1.66 17.52
N ALA A 336 -9.20 2.16 17.11
CA ALA A 336 -10.46 1.47 17.32
C ALA A 336 -10.50 0.09 16.63
N ILE A 337 -9.95 -0.02 15.42
CA ILE A 337 -9.83 -1.31 14.72
C ILE A 337 -8.90 -2.24 15.51
N GLY A 338 -7.74 -1.78 15.94
CA GLY A 338 -6.79 -2.55 16.74
C GLY A 338 -7.41 -3.09 18.02
N ASP A 339 -8.08 -2.23 18.78
CA ASP A 339 -8.77 -2.61 20.03
C ASP A 339 -9.86 -3.67 19.77
N ALA A 340 -10.60 -3.53 18.67
CA ALA A 340 -11.70 -4.44 18.33
C ALA A 340 -11.21 -5.84 17.89
N VAL A 341 -10.08 -5.96 17.18
CA VAL A 341 -9.63 -7.23 16.60
C VAL A 341 -8.55 -7.94 17.40
N THR A 342 -7.82 -7.25 18.28
CA THR A 342 -6.74 -7.84 19.09
C THR A 342 -7.17 -9.09 19.89
N PRO A 343 -8.38 -9.18 20.46
CA PRO A 343 -8.81 -10.38 21.18
C PRO A 343 -9.13 -11.58 20.28
N LEU A 344 -9.21 -11.37 18.97
CA LEU A 344 -9.67 -12.37 18.02
C LEU A 344 -8.54 -13.16 17.40
N ARG A 345 -8.84 -14.39 16.98
CA ARG A 345 -7.86 -15.24 16.27
C ARG A 345 -7.75 -14.83 14.81
N PRO A 346 -6.56 -14.84 14.23
CA PRO A 346 -6.40 -14.65 12.80
C PRO A 346 -7.00 -15.80 12.00
N ARG A 347 -7.30 -15.55 10.73
CA ARG A 347 -7.73 -16.58 9.79
C ARG A 347 -6.68 -17.69 9.70
N GLY A 348 -7.14 -18.95 9.79
CA GLY A 348 -6.30 -20.12 9.55
C GLY A 348 -5.91 -20.25 8.08
N VAL A 349 -4.64 -20.58 7.82
CA VAL A 349 -4.11 -20.85 6.47
C VAL A 349 -3.69 -22.31 6.39
N HIS A 350 -4.19 -23.02 5.38
CA HIS A 350 -4.08 -24.49 5.31
C HIS A 350 -2.80 -25.02 4.65
N SER A 351 -1.84 -24.16 4.27
CA SER A 351 -0.63 -24.61 3.56
C SER A 351 0.67 -24.10 4.15
N ALA A 352 1.69 -24.97 4.05
CA ALA A 352 3.10 -24.70 4.31
C ALA A 352 3.77 -23.91 3.15
N ALA A 353 3.10 -22.94 2.55
CA ALA A 353 3.63 -22.20 1.40
C ALA A 353 4.81 -21.28 1.76
N PHE A 354 5.05 -21.07 3.09
CA PHE A 354 6.13 -20.19 3.56
C PHE A 354 7.23 -21.01 4.23
N PRO A 355 8.51 -20.84 3.83
CA PRO A 355 9.62 -21.45 4.54
C PRO A 355 9.58 -21.01 6.01
N GLN A 356 9.58 -21.96 6.93
CA GLN A 356 9.78 -21.63 8.32
C GLN A 356 11.24 -21.20 8.48
N ALA A 357 11.47 -20.06 9.16
CA ALA A 357 12.80 -19.73 9.65
C ALA A 357 13.23 -20.88 10.57
N ALA A 358 14.37 -21.47 10.28
CA ALA A 358 15.00 -22.49 11.10
C ALA A 358 15.57 -21.90 12.38
#